data_dd27474bf51e7cc3fcffe582eed0d973
#
_entry.id   dd27474bf51e7cc3fcffe582eed0d973
#
_cell.length_a   1.000
_cell.length_b   1.000
_cell.length_c   1.000
_cell.angle_alpha   90.00
_cell.angle_beta   90.00
_cell.angle_gamma   90.00
#
_symmetry.space_group_name_H-M   'P 1'
#
loop_
_entity.id
_entity.type
_entity.pdbx_description
1 polymer ?
#
loop_
_entity_poly.entity_id
_entity_poly.type
_entity_poly.pdbx_seq_one_letter_code
_entity_poly.pdbx_strand_id
1 'polypeptide(L)'
;MSKGTVEKYALLFVVCGIVFAANYAQYQVSGLAHLVVSDLHLTSAEFSAVLFAPFVPAVVFGMPVGVCADRYGVKVLVFIASAISAIAAAARAECASFATLFTATMLLGAAPCVVNAIVLKVLGSTFGGETDRAMGWFYAAGSGGIACSLATSPLFATPGRAYALAAVLFAVFGLLWLLVAPSADVLQAADGLGVQGAEPASSSASAFATVIKMPMVWLVAILLGVALASATAYSGYLVSALEVSTEPQVAGLLASFVTLGSIVGSVAGPYARAQFGDYRVFMAIAAMAGSALMWAGEAFVSQPSVGLMFAIGASTAVAGPVVQSLPYMLPEVREGLAGSAGGVVSTVSLGLTFLIPVALSFCIGESYETLLFGCAVLFGATALASPFLPSSDSLM
;
A
#
# COMPACT_ATOMS: atom_id res chain seq x y z
N MET A 1 11.66 -11.87 -29.80
CA MET A 1 11.30 -10.59 -29.14
C MET A 1 12.26 -9.52 -29.63
N SER A 2 11.76 -8.33 -29.99
CA SER A 2 12.63 -7.20 -30.33
C SER A 2 13.41 -6.73 -29.09
N LYS A 3 14.60 -6.12 -29.29
CA LYS A 3 15.44 -5.64 -28.18
C LYS A 3 14.67 -4.68 -27.26
N GLY A 4 13.85 -3.78 -27.81
CA GLY A 4 13.01 -2.87 -27.04
C GLY A 4 11.91 -3.57 -26.22
N THR A 5 11.41 -4.73 -26.66
CA THR A 5 10.44 -5.51 -25.90
C THR A 5 11.08 -6.10 -24.63
N VAL A 6 12.32 -6.60 -24.75
CA VAL A 6 13.06 -7.15 -23.59
C VAL A 6 13.35 -6.08 -22.56
N GLU A 7 13.79 -4.90 -23.00
CA GLU A 7 14.06 -3.76 -22.10
C GLU A 7 12.81 -3.29 -21.34
N LYS A 8 11.67 -3.26 -22.01
CA LYS A 8 10.35 -2.93 -21.43
C LYS A 8 9.97 -3.85 -20.27
N TYR A 9 10.03 -5.16 -20.51
CA TYR A 9 9.65 -6.13 -19.48
C TYR A 9 10.72 -6.28 -18.38
N ALA A 10 11.99 -6.03 -18.68
CA ALA A 10 13.05 -5.94 -17.68
C ALA A 10 12.80 -4.77 -16.70
N LEU A 11 12.42 -3.61 -17.21
CA LEU A 11 12.04 -2.47 -16.39
C LEU A 11 10.85 -2.81 -15.47
N LEU A 12 9.78 -3.38 -16.04
CA LEU A 12 8.61 -3.80 -15.27
C LEU A 12 9.00 -4.79 -14.17
N PHE A 13 9.81 -5.79 -14.49
CA PHE A 13 10.27 -6.79 -13.52
C PHE A 13 11.02 -6.15 -12.35
N VAL A 14 11.90 -5.19 -12.62
CA VAL A 14 12.68 -4.53 -11.56
C VAL A 14 11.80 -3.60 -10.71
N VAL A 15 10.90 -2.85 -11.32
CA VAL A 15 9.93 -2.01 -10.57
C VAL A 15 9.02 -2.88 -9.69
N CYS A 16 8.50 -3.98 -10.23
CA CYS A 16 7.75 -4.99 -9.47
C CYS A 16 8.59 -5.60 -8.35
N GLY A 17 9.89 -5.85 -8.59
CA GLY A 17 10.80 -6.37 -7.58
C GLY A 17 11.04 -5.40 -6.41
N ILE A 18 11.14 -4.10 -6.67
CA ILE A 18 11.31 -3.10 -5.61
C ILE A 18 10.05 -3.01 -4.73
N VAL A 19 8.85 -2.97 -5.32
CA VAL A 19 7.61 -2.94 -4.54
C VAL A 19 7.35 -4.24 -3.81
N PHE A 20 7.70 -5.38 -4.40
CA PHE A 20 7.67 -6.69 -3.73
C PHE A 20 8.58 -6.66 -2.50
N ALA A 21 9.84 -6.23 -2.64
CA ALA A 21 10.80 -6.14 -1.54
C ALA A 21 10.30 -5.20 -0.43
N ALA A 22 9.69 -4.08 -0.79
CA ALA A 22 9.14 -3.11 0.17
C ALA A 22 8.04 -3.72 1.04
N ASN A 23 7.04 -4.34 0.40
CA ASN A 23 5.94 -4.97 1.12
C ASN A 23 6.38 -6.24 1.86
N TYR A 24 7.30 -7.02 1.28
CA TYR A 24 7.90 -8.16 1.95
C TYR A 24 8.58 -7.73 3.26
N ALA A 25 9.45 -6.71 3.20
CA ALA A 25 10.16 -6.20 4.35
C ALA A 25 9.24 -5.57 5.41
N GLN A 26 8.17 -4.89 5.01
CA GLN A 26 7.21 -4.30 5.93
C GLN A 26 6.49 -5.37 6.74
N TYR A 27 5.92 -6.37 6.07
CA TYR A 27 5.10 -7.39 6.74
C TYR A 27 5.90 -8.49 7.43
N GLN A 28 7.25 -8.49 7.33
CA GLN A 28 8.10 -9.34 8.17
C GLN A 28 7.87 -9.09 9.66
N VAL A 29 7.61 -7.85 10.06
CA VAL A 29 7.31 -7.51 11.46
C VAL A 29 6.06 -8.24 11.93
N SER A 30 5.02 -8.32 11.09
CA SER A 30 3.80 -9.08 11.40
C SER A 30 4.06 -10.58 11.44
N GLY A 31 4.75 -11.14 10.44
CA GLY A 31 5.09 -12.57 10.41
C GLY A 31 6.04 -13.03 11.52
N LEU A 32 6.79 -12.12 12.12
CA LEU A 32 7.72 -12.36 13.24
C LEU A 32 7.20 -11.80 14.56
N ALA A 33 5.90 -11.49 14.66
CA ALA A 33 5.33 -10.78 15.81
C ALA A 33 5.66 -11.48 17.13
N HIS A 34 5.55 -12.82 17.20
CA HIS A 34 5.85 -13.63 18.37
C HIS A 34 7.29 -13.47 18.87
N LEU A 35 8.27 -13.22 17.99
CA LEU A 35 9.67 -12.96 18.37
C LEU A 35 9.89 -11.48 18.70
N VAL A 36 9.45 -10.59 17.81
CA VAL A 36 9.74 -9.15 17.92
C VAL A 36 9.05 -8.52 19.13
N VAL A 37 7.78 -8.90 19.38
CA VAL A 37 7.01 -8.38 20.53
C VAL A 37 7.59 -8.89 21.84
N SER A 38 7.96 -10.18 21.93
CA SER A 38 8.55 -10.74 23.14
C SER A 38 9.95 -10.22 23.43
N ASP A 39 10.82 -10.13 22.42
CA ASP A 39 12.22 -9.73 22.59
C ASP A 39 12.37 -8.25 22.99
N LEU A 40 11.53 -7.38 22.43
CA LEU A 40 11.56 -5.94 22.68
C LEU A 40 10.49 -5.46 23.67
N HIS A 41 9.68 -6.35 24.22
CA HIS A 41 8.56 -6.05 25.14
C HIS A 41 7.64 -4.95 24.62
N LEU A 42 7.28 -5.02 23.32
CA LEU A 42 6.46 -4.01 22.67
C LEU A 42 5.01 -4.10 23.12
N THR A 43 4.41 -2.95 23.40
CA THR A 43 2.96 -2.83 23.50
C THR A 43 2.31 -2.98 22.11
N SER A 44 1.01 -3.28 22.05
CA SER A 44 0.28 -3.37 20.78
C SER A 44 0.31 -2.07 19.98
N ALA A 45 0.33 -0.91 20.65
CA ALA A 45 0.47 0.39 20.03
C ALA A 45 1.87 0.60 19.42
N GLU A 46 2.93 0.21 20.12
CA GLU A 46 4.30 0.26 19.59
C GLU A 46 4.50 -0.72 18.43
N PHE A 47 3.97 -1.93 18.53
CA PHE A 47 3.96 -2.89 17.44
C PHE A 47 3.28 -2.33 16.19
N SER A 48 2.10 -1.71 16.35
CA SER A 48 1.36 -1.05 15.28
C SER A 48 2.17 0.11 14.68
N ALA A 49 2.78 0.95 15.51
CA ALA A 49 3.62 2.04 15.05
C ALA A 49 4.79 1.52 14.19
N VAL A 50 5.47 0.45 14.61
CA VAL A 50 6.55 -0.18 13.85
C VAL A 50 6.05 -0.74 12.52
N LEU A 51 4.95 -1.50 12.53
CA LEU A 51 4.40 -2.15 11.34
C LEU A 51 4.01 -1.14 10.25
N PHE A 52 3.44 0.00 10.65
CA PHE A 52 2.97 1.03 9.73
C PHE A 52 3.95 2.19 9.53
N ALA A 53 5.12 2.19 10.21
CA ALA A 53 6.17 3.19 10.06
C ALA A 53 6.61 3.47 8.60
N PRO A 54 6.64 2.48 7.67
CA PRO A 54 7.02 2.72 6.28
C PRO A 54 6.11 3.68 5.51
N PHE A 55 4.90 3.98 6.01
CA PHE A 55 4.03 4.99 5.40
C PHE A 55 4.42 6.44 5.76
N VAL A 56 5.15 6.65 6.86
CA VAL A 56 5.54 8.00 7.33
C VAL A 56 6.34 8.78 6.29
N PRO A 57 7.36 8.21 5.61
CA PRO A 57 8.07 8.92 4.56
C PRO A 57 7.17 9.36 3.39
N ALA A 58 6.17 8.56 3.03
CA ALA A 58 5.24 8.91 1.96
C ALA A 58 4.34 10.11 2.33
N VAL A 59 3.95 10.22 3.61
CA VAL A 59 3.19 11.37 4.12
C VAL A 59 4.03 12.65 4.10
N VAL A 60 5.29 12.57 4.53
CA VAL A 60 6.17 13.74 4.67
C VAL A 60 6.80 14.14 3.34
N PHE A 61 7.25 13.18 2.56
CA PHE A 61 8.07 13.40 1.37
C PHE A 61 7.37 13.06 0.05
N GLY A 62 6.16 12.50 0.07
CA GLY A 62 5.46 12.07 -1.15
C GLY A 62 5.34 13.16 -2.21
N MET A 63 5.01 14.40 -1.81
CA MET A 63 4.98 15.55 -2.72
C MET A 63 6.38 16.05 -3.14
N PRO A 64 7.34 16.30 -2.21
CA PRO A 64 8.69 16.72 -2.57
C PRO A 64 9.43 15.73 -3.48
N VAL A 65 9.12 14.44 -3.40
CA VAL A 65 9.75 13.39 -4.23
C VAL A 65 9.58 13.65 -5.72
N GLY A 66 8.40 14.10 -6.18
CA GLY A 66 8.18 14.46 -7.59
C GLY A 66 9.15 15.54 -8.06
N VAL A 67 9.29 16.61 -7.29
CA VAL A 67 10.22 17.71 -7.59
C VAL A 67 11.67 17.24 -7.56
N CYS A 68 12.02 16.37 -6.59
CA CYS A 68 13.36 15.79 -6.52
C CYS A 68 13.64 14.87 -7.73
N ALA A 69 12.64 14.11 -8.20
CA ALA A 69 12.77 13.26 -9.37
C ALA A 69 13.04 14.07 -10.66
N ASP A 70 12.38 15.21 -10.81
CA ASP A 70 12.60 16.10 -11.96
C ASP A 70 13.97 16.78 -11.90
N ARG A 71 14.46 17.12 -10.71
CA ARG A 71 15.74 17.83 -10.52
C ARG A 71 16.96 16.91 -10.58
N TYR A 72 16.91 15.76 -9.90
CA TYR A 72 18.07 14.86 -9.76
C TYR A 72 17.99 13.62 -10.66
N GLY A 73 16.88 13.46 -11.34
CA GLY A 73 16.60 12.31 -12.20
C GLY A 73 16.08 11.08 -11.44
N VAL A 74 15.11 10.43 -12.04
CA VAL A 74 14.42 9.26 -11.48
C VAL A 74 15.40 8.11 -11.17
N LYS A 75 16.41 7.91 -12.04
CA LYS A 75 17.39 6.82 -11.91
C LYS A 75 18.16 6.89 -10.59
N VAL A 76 18.70 8.06 -10.27
CA VAL A 76 19.52 8.28 -9.06
C VAL A 76 18.64 8.23 -7.82
N LEU A 77 17.46 8.84 -7.88
CA LEU A 77 16.56 8.93 -6.73
C LEU A 77 16.05 7.55 -6.26
N VAL A 78 15.63 6.69 -7.19
CA VAL A 78 15.19 5.32 -6.86
C VAL A 78 16.33 4.48 -6.32
N PHE A 79 17.53 4.62 -6.90
CA PHE A 79 18.70 3.88 -6.40
C PHE A 79 19.07 4.28 -4.97
N ILE A 80 19.15 5.60 -4.69
CA ILE A 80 19.44 6.09 -3.34
C ILE A 80 18.37 5.62 -2.35
N ALA A 81 17.10 5.74 -2.70
CA ALA A 81 16.00 5.29 -1.86
C ALA A 81 16.05 3.78 -1.59
N SER A 82 16.35 2.97 -2.62
CA SER A 82 16.52 1.52 -2.46
C SER A 82 17.73 1.17 -1.59
N ALA A 83 18.83 1.92 -1.71
CA ALA A 83 20.01 1.75 -0.86
C ALA A 83 19.73 2.10 0.61
N ILE A 84 18.99 3.21 0.87
CA ILE A 84 18.54 3.56 2.21
C ILE A 84 17.66 2.45 2.78
N SER A 85 16.69 1.94 2.02
CA SER A 85 15.81 0.85 2.45
C SER A 85 16.58 -0.46 2.69
N ALA A 86 17.60 -0.77 1.89
CA ALA A 86 18.46 -1.94 2.11
C ALA A 86 19.26 -1.84 3.41
N ILE A 87 19.88 -0.69 3.66
CA ILE A 87 20.63 -0.42 4.90
C ILE A 87 19.67 -0.47 6.10
N ALA A 88 18.51 0.16 5.99
CA ALA A 88 17.51 0.17 7.02
C ALA A 88 16.97 -1.25 7.34
N ALA A 89 16.73 -2.07 6.31
CA ALA A 89 16.34 -3.46 6.48
C ALA A 89 17.42 -4.27 7.22
N ALA A 90 18.70 -4.09 6.87
CA ALA A 90 19.80 -4.74 7.55
C ALA A 90 19.95 -4.26 9.01
N ALA A 91 19.83 -2.95 9.25
CA ALA A 91 19.94 -2.36 10.57
C ALA A 91 18.88 -2.86 11.56
N ARG A 92 17.72 -3.30 11.08
CA ARG A 92 16.65 -3.89 11.92
C ARG A 92 17.14 -5.12 12.70
N ALA A 93 18.15 -5.85 12.19
CA ALA A 93 18.70 -7.02 12.85
C ALA A 93 19.40 -6.71 14.19
N GLU A 94 19.87 -5.48 14.33
CA GLU A 94 20.65 -5.00 15.51
C GLU A 94 19.81 -4.10 16.43
N CYS A 95 18.49 -3.97 16.15
CA CYS A 95 17.63 -3.10 16.95
C CYS A 95 17.32 -3.74 18.31
N ALA A 96 17.65 -3.01 19.39
CA ALA A 96 17.44 -3.46 20.77
C ALA A 96 16.34 -2.66 21.50
N SER A 97 15.62 -1.79 20.83
CA SER A 97 14.56 -0.97 21.42
C SER A 97 13.48 -0.60 20.40
N PHE A 98 12.29 -0.22 20.90
CA PHE A 98 11.21 0.33 20.07
C PHE A 98 11.72 1.46 19.18
N ALA A 99 12.41 2.46 19.74
CA ALA A 99 12.82 3.65 19.01
C ALA A 99 13.76 3.32 17.83
N THR A 100 14.71 2.40 18.03
CA THR A 100 15.65 1.97 16.97
C THR A 100 14.94 1.17 15.90
N LEU A 101 14.04 0.24 16.28
CA LEU A 101 13.27 -0.56 15.33
C LEU A 101 12.27 0.31 14.54
N PHE A 102 11.57 1.23 15.21
CA PHE A 102 10.66 2.18 14.56
C PHE A 102 11.39 3.04 13.52
N THR A 103 12.55 3.63 13.91
CA THR A 103 13.34 4.47 13.01
C THR A 103 13.85 3.68 11.81
N ALA A 104 14.40 2.50 12.02
CA ALA A 104 14.87 1.64 10.93
C ALA A 104 13.71 1.24 10.00
N THR A 105 12.55 0.87 10.55
CA THR A 105 11.39 0.50 9.76
C THR A 105 10.78 1.71 9.04
N MET A 106 10.82 2.90 9.62
CA MET A 106 10.43 4.14 8.96
C MET A 106 11.33 4.43 7.75
N LEU A 107 12.65 4.33 7.90
CA LEU A 107 13.60 4.54 6.79
C LEU A 107 13.45 3.52 5.67
N LEU A 108 13.00 2.29 5.98
CA LEU A 108 12.66 1.28 4.99
C LEU A 108 11.58 1.78 4.01
N GLY A 109 10.71 2.69 4.44
CA GLY A 109 9.69 3.34 3.61
C GLY A 109 10.25 4.29 2.53
N ALA A 110 11.57 4.53 2.45
CA ALA A 110 12.15 5.43 1.46
C ALA A 110 11.93 4.93 0.02
N ALA A 111 12.20 3.64 -0.26
CA ALA A 111 12.02 3.07 -1.60
C ALA A 111 10.54 3.09 -2.04
N PRO A 112 9.57 2.57 -1.28
CA PRO A 112 8.17 2.64 -1.68
C PRO A 112 7.65 4.07 -1.79
N CYS A 113 8.10 5.01 -0.97
CA CYS A 113 7.76 6.43 -1.10
C CYS A 113 8.14 6.98 -2.47
N VAL A 114 9.38 6.77 -2.89
CA VAL A 114 9.87 7.25 -4.19
C VAL A 114 9.21 6.51 -5.34
N VAL A 115 9.18 5.18 -5.30
CA VAL A 115 8.65 4.37 -6.41
C VAL A 115 7.17 4.64 -6.63
N ASN A 116 6.34 4.70 -5.59
CA ASN A 116 4.91 4.99 -5.73
C ASN A 116 4.64 6.39 -6.31
N ALA A 117 5.49 7.38 -5.99
CA ALA A 117 5.35 8.73 -6.51
C ALA A 117 5.66 8.84 -8.02
N ILE A 118 6.52 7.97 -8.56
CA ILE A 118 7.00 8.09 -9.94
C ILE A 118 6.59 6.93 -10.86
N VAL A 119 6.05 5.84 -10.31
CA VAL A 119 5.80 4.60 -11.07
C VAL A 119 4.89 4.82 -12.26
N LEU A 120 3.84 5.64 -12.11
CA LEU A 120 2.91 5.95 -13.20
C LEU A 120 3.62 6.69 -14.35
N LYS A 121 4.50 7.65 -14.04
CA LYS A 121 5.32 8.36 -15.04
C LYS A 121 6.27 7.38 -15.78
N VAL A 122 6.97 6.53 -15.03
CA VAL A 122 7.93 5.56 -15.57
C VAL A 122 7.26 4.49 -16.43
N LEU A 123 6.17 3.88 -15.93
CA LEU A 123 5.45 2.87 -16.69
C LEU A 123 4.66 3.49 -17.84
N GLY A 124 4.06 4.66 -17.66
CA GLY A 124 3.33 5.39 -18.70
C GLY A 124 4.21 5.73 -19.89
N SER A 125 5.41 6.27 -19.65
CA SER A 125 6.38 6.57 -20.72
C SER A 125 6.87 5.33 -21.47
N THR A 126 6.90 4.17 -20.82
CA THR A 126 7.44 2.94 -21.39
C THR A 126 6.37 2.07 -22.05
N PHE A 127 5.17 2.00 -21.47
CA PHE A 127 4.10 1.10 -21.91
C PHE A 127 3.00 1.79 -22.71
N GLY A 128 2.87 3.12 -22.64
CA GLY A 128 1.84 3.88 -23.40
C GLY A 128 0.44 3.32 -23.14
N GLY A 129 -0.27 2.90 -24.17
CA GLY A 129 -1.62 2.33 -24.05
C GLY A 129 -1.75 1.02 -23.25
N GLU A 130 -0.64 0.39 -22.85
CA GLU A 130 -0.63 -0.81 -22.00
C GLU A 130 -0.27 -0.51 -20.54
N THR A 131 -0.24 0.78 -20.15
CA THR A 131 0.14 1.22 -18.78
C THR A 131 -0.74 0.58 -17.72
N ASP A 132 -2.05 0.45 -17.94
CA ASP A 132 -2.98 -0.16 -16.99
C ASP A 132 -2.61 -1.61 -16.65
N ARG A 133 -2.17 -2.38 -17.66
CA ARG A 133 -1.68 -3.74 -17.45
C ARG A 133 -0.39 -3.78 -16.64
N ALA A 134 0.53 -2.86 -16.93
CA ALA A 134 1.79 -2.76 -16.21
C ALA A 134 1.57 -2.36 -14.74
N MET A 135 0.66 -1.42 -14.47
CA MET A 135 0.22 -1.06 -13.11
C MET A 135 -0.45 -2.23 -12.39
N GLY A 136 -1.24 -3.03 -13.09
CA GLY A 136 -1.82 -4.26 -12.55
C GLY A 136 -0.75 -5.23 -12.03
N TRP A 137 0.31 -5.46 -12.80
CA TRP A 137 1.45 -6.27 -12.36
C TRP A 137 2.22 -5.66 -11.18
N PHE A 138 2.36 -4.34 -11.16
CA PHE A 138 2.98 -3.61 -10.05
C PHE A 138 2.23 -3.84 -8.73
N TYR A 139 0.91 -3.66 -8.72
CA TYR A 139 0.09 -3.90 -7.52
C TYR A 139 0.05 -5.38 -7.12
N ALA A 140 -0.03 -6.28 -8.10
CA ALA A 140 0.03 -7.72 -7.84
C ALA A 140 1.37 -8.14 -7.21
N ALA A 141 2.49 -7.55 -7.66
CA ALA A 141 3.80 -7.80 -7.07
C ALA A 141 3.88 -7.29 -5.62
N GLY A 142 3.30 -6.11 -5.34
CA GLY A 142 3.19 -5.59 -3.97
C GLY A 142 2.41 -6.54 -3.05
N SER A 143 1.24 -6.98 -3.47
CA SER A 143 0.44 -7.96 -2.72
C SER A 143 1.15 -9.31 -2.60
N GLY A 144 1.86 -9.75 -3.65
CA GLY A 144 2.72 -10.93 -3.62
C GLY A 144 3.82 -10.83 -2.56
N GLY A 145 4.41 -9.64 -2.39
CA GLY A 145 5.39 -9.37 -1.33
C GLY A 145 4.80 -9.56 0.07
N ILE A 146 3.59 -9.05 0.31
CA ILE A 146 2.88 -9.24 1.59
C ILE A 146 2.61 -10.73 1.83
N ALA A 147 1.99 -11.42 0.86
CA ALA A 147 1.65 -12.84 0.99
C ALA A 147 2.89 -13.70 1.25
N CYS A 148 3.97 -13.50 0.49
CA CYS A 148 5.23 -14.20 0.68
C CYS A 148 5.85 -13.87 2.05
N SER A 149 5.77 -12.62 2.50
CA SER A 149 6.30 -12.23 3.82
C SER A 149 5.57 -12.96 4.94
N LEU A 150 4.23 -12.92 4.95
CA LEU A 150 3.43 -13.58 5.98
C LEU A 150 3.65 -15.10 5.99
N ALA A 151 3.73 -15.72 4.82
CA ALA A 151 3.94 -17.17 4.72
C ALA A 151 5.36 -17.62 5.08
N THR A 152 6.39 -16.80 4.82
CA THR A 152 7.80 -17.24 4.96
C THR A 152 8.50 -16.69 6.19
N SER A 153 8.10 -15.51 6.71
CA SER A 153 8.77 -14.90 7.87
C SER A 153 8.75 -15.80 9.11
N PRO A 154 7.65 -16.51 9.45
CA PRO A 154 7.63 -17.41 10.60
C PRO A 154 8.55 -18.65 10.46
N LEU A 155 9.09 -18.91 9.26
CA LEU A 155 10.03 -20.01 9.02
C LEU A 155 11.46 -19.66 9.46
N PHE A 156 11.76 -18.39 9.68
CA PHE A 156 13.09 -17.98 10.11
C PHE A 156 13.27 -18.17 11.61
N ALA A 157 14.37 -18.80 11.98
CA ALA A 157 14.71 -19.01 13.39
C ALA A 157 15.02 -17.73 14.17
N THR A 158 15.39 -16.67 13.48
CA THR A 158 15.71 -15.36 14.09
C THR A 158 15.24 -14.21 13.19
N PRO A 159 14.77 -13.10 13.76
CA PRO A 159 14.38 -11.91 12.98
C PRO A 159 15.50 -11.40 12.08
N GLY A 160 16.75 -11.43 12.55
CA GLY A 160 17.91 -10.95 11.80
C GLY A 160 18.11 -11.64 10.44
N ARG A 161 17.86 -12.96 10.33
CA ARG A 161 17.95 -13.67 9.05
C ARG A 161 16.84 -13.24 8.08
N ALA A 162 15.64 -13.03 8.58
CA ALA A 162 14.54 -12.53 7.76
C ALA A 162 14.85 -11.11 7.24
N TYR A 163 15.31 -10.23 8.11
CA TYR A 163 15.67 -8.85 7.73
C TYR A 163 16.84 -8.78 6.75
N ALA A 164 17.83 -9.68 6.90
CA ALA A 164 18.94 -9.79 5.93
C ALA A 164 18.43 -10.16 4.52
N LEU A 165 17.45 -11.06 4.41
CA LEU A 165 16.84 -11.38 3.12
C LEU A 165 16.17 -10.14 2.48
N ALA A 166 15.42 -9.36 3.27
CA ALA A 166 14.81 -8.12 2.77
C ALA A 166 15.88 -7.11 2.30
N ALA A 167 16.98 -6.97 3.05
CA ALA A 167 18.10 -6.11 2.67
C ALA A 167 18.73 -6.55 1.33
N VAL A 168 18.92 -7.85 1.15
CA VAL A 168 19.42 -8.42 -0.12
C VAL A 168 18.46 -8.14 -1.28
N LEU A 169 17.15 -8.31 -1.08
CA LEU A 169 16.16 -8.01 -2.11
C LEU A 169 16.22 -6.54 -2.54
N PHE A 170 16.25 -5.60 -1.60
CA PHE A 170 16.40 -4.17 -1.94
C PHE A 170 17.72 -3.86 -2.64
N ALA A 171 18.82 -4.44 -2.19
CA ALA A 171 20.13 -4.25 -2.81
C ALA A 171 20.14 -4.79 -4.26
N VAL A 172 19.64 -6.00 -4.48
CA VAL A 172 19.58 -6.62 -5.80
C VAL A 172 18.71 -5.81 -6.75
N PHE A 173 17.47 -5.50 -6.37
CA PHE A 173 16.58 -4.74 -7.25
C PHE A 173 17.00 -3.28 -7.42
N GLY A 174 17.59 -2.66 -6.40
CA GLY A 174 18.20 -1.33 -6.50
C GLY A 174 19.39 -1.27 -7.46
N LEU A 175 20.24 -2.29 -7.47
CA LEU A 175 21.34 -2.41 -8.44
C LEU A 175 20.83 -2.73 -9.85
N LEU A 176 19.87 -3.64 -9.99
CA LEU A 176 19.24 -3.93 -11.28
C LEU A 176 18.55 -2.70 -11.86
N TRP A 177 17.99 -1.83 -11.02
CA TRP A 177 17.42 -0.57 -11.45
C TRP A 177 18.41 0.32 -12.20
N LEU A 178 19.67 0.37 -11.76
CA LEU A 178 20.71 1.13 -12.47
C LEU A 178 20.95 0.65 -13.90
N LEU A 179 20.64 -0.62 -14.18
CA LEU A 179 20.84 -1.23 -15.52
C LEU A 179 19.66 -0.97 -16.45
N VAL A 180 18.42 -0.91 -15.90
CA VAL A 180 17.18 -0.85 -16.69
C VAL A 180 16.47 0.49 -16.64
N ALA A 181 16.86 1.40 -15.73
CA ALA A 181 16.22 2.70 -15.57
C ALA A 181 16.21 3.48 -16.89
N PRO A 182 15.05 4.06 -17.28
CA PRO A 182 14.96 4.83 -18.50
C PRO A 182 15.86 6.06 -18.43
N SER A 183 16.39 6.48 -19.59
CA SER A 183 17.17 7.71 -19.68
C SER A 183 16.29 8.95 -19.44
N ALA A 184 16.92 10.04 -18.99
CA ALA A 184 16.21 11.31 -18.76
C ALA A 184 15.48 11.79 -20.02
N ASP A 185 16.07 11.57 -21.22
CA ASP A 185 15.47 11.98 -22.49
C ASP A 185 14.15 11.26 -22.79
N VAL A 186 14.03 9.96 -22.41
CA VAL A 186 12.79 9.19 -22.59
C VAL A 186 11.68 9.70 -21.68
N LEU A 187 12.02 10.09 -20.46
CA LEU A 187 11.05 10.63 -19.50
C LEU A 187 10.60 12.05 -19.87
N GLN A 188 11.51 12.89 -20.37
CA GLN A 188 11.17 14.25 -20.85
C GLN A 188 10.34 14.21 -22.15
N ALA A 189 10.61 13.26 -23.04
CA ALA A 189 9.80 13.08 -24.25
C ALA A 189 8.35 12.67 -23.89
N ALA A 190 8.15 11.93 -22.82
CA ALA A 190 6.82 11.57 -22.34
C ALA A 190 6.04 12.76 -21.74
N ASP A 191 6.72 13.70 -21.10
CA ASP A 191 6.12 14.95 -20.61
C ASP A 191 5.59 15.81 -21.78
N GLY A 192 6.26 15.77 -22.95
CA GLY A 192 5.82 16.43 -24.19
C GLY A 192 4.64 15.76 -24.91
N LEU A 193 4.32 14.51 -24.59
CA LEU A 193 3.22 13.74 -25.19
C LEU A 193 1.90 13.79 -24.39
N GLY A 194 1.79 14.67 -23.38
CA GLY A 194 0.55 14.87 -22.63
C GLY A 194 0.17 13.74 -21.68
N VAL A 195 1.12 12.90 -21.27
CA VAL A 195 0.94 12.04 -20.09
C VAL A 195 0.97 12.95 -18.87
N GLN A 196 -0.21 13.47 -18.53
CA GLN A 196 -0.44 14.49 -17.52
C GLN A 196 -0.05 13.95 -16.13
N GLY A 197 1.05 14.44 -15.60
CA GLY A 197 1.50 14.13 -14.24
C GLY A 197 2.42 15.18 -13.61
N ALA A 198 2.93 16.13 -14.36
CA ALA A 198 3.80 17.18 -13.82
C ALA A 198 3.55 18.53 -14.51
N GLU A 199 2.66 19.33 -13.96
CA GLU A 199 2.68 20.76 -14.24
C GLU A 199 3.94 21.41 -13.60
N PRO A 200 4.49 22.51 -14.23
CA PRO A 200 5.66 23.20 -13.67
C PRO A 200 5.39 23.71 -12.26
N ALA A 201 6.40 23.63 -11.39
CA ALA A 201 6.31 23.86 -9.95
C ALA A 201 5.67 25.20 -9.52
N SER A 202 5.56 26.18 -10.40
CA SER A 202 4.90 27.46 -10.12
C SER A 202 3.37 27.41 -10.24
N SER A 203 2.81 26.45 -11.03
CA SER A 203 1.36 26.21 -11.12
C SER A 203 0.89 25.22 -10.04
N SER A 204 1.77 24.35 -9.55
CA SER A 204 1.42 23.29 -8.60
C SER A 204 1.00 23.82 -7.23
N ALA A 205 1.60 24.91 -6.72
CA ALA A 205 1.22 25.48 -5.43
C ALA A 205 -0.19 26.10 -5.45
N SER A 206 -0.58 26.77 -6.53
CA SER A 206 -1.92 27.34 -6.68
C SER A 206 -2.97 26.26 -6.94
N ALA A 207 -2.64 25.23 -7.70
CA ALA A 207 -3.46 24.06 -7.94
C ALA A 207 -3.73 23.31 -6.63
N PHE A 208 -2.68 23.07 -5.85
CA PHE A 208 -2.77 22.45 -4.53
C PHE A 208 -3.64 23.27 -3.55
N ALA A 209 -3.43 24.60 -3.48
CA ALA A 209 -4.24 25.49 -2.64
C ALA A 209 -5.73 25.49 -3.04
N THR A 210 -6.03 25.24 -4.32
CA THR A 210 -7.41 25.11 -4.82
C THR A 210 -8.00 23.77 -4.40
N VAL A 211 -7.29 22.66 -4.59
CA VAL A 211 -7.73 21.30 -4.28
C VAL A 211 -7.99 21.10 -2.78
N ILE A 212 -7.15 21.68 -1.90
CA ILE A 212 -7.37 21.61 -0.44
C ILE A 212 -8.72 22.20 -0.02
N LYS A 213 -9.29 23.12 -0.80
CA LYS A 213 -10.59 23.72 -0.51
C LYS A 213 -11.77 22.89 -1.01
N MET A 214 -11.54 21.82 -1.73
CA MET A 214 -12.57 20.94 -2.30
C MET A 214 -13.00 19.88 -1.29
N PRO A 215 -14.21 19.97 -0.69
CA PRO A 215 -14.64 19.04 0.37
C PRO A 215 -14.78 17.60 -0.15
N MET A 216 -15.10 17.42 -1.42
CA MET A 216 -15.26 16.10 -2.03
C MET A 216 -13.92 15.34 -2.12
N VAL A 217 -12.81 16.05 -2.37
CA VAL A 217 -11.47 15.44 -2.36
C VAL A 217 -11.11 14.90 -0.97
N TRP A 218 -11.46 15.64 0.08
CA TRP A 218 -11.27 15.20 1.47
C TRP A 218 -12.14 14.00 1.81
N LEU A 219 -13.41 14.00 1.38
CA LEU A 219 -14.31 12.86 1.61
C LEU A 219 -13.73 11.58 0.99
N VAL A 220 -13.29 11.64 -0.27
CA VAL A 220 -12.68 10.50 -0.96
C VAL A 220 -11.37 10.08 -0.28
N ALA A 221 -10.54 11.05 0.13
CA ALA A 221 -9.27 10.77 0.81
C ALA A 221 -9.47 10.07 2.16
N ILE A 222 -10.44 10.52 2.95
CA ILE A 222 -10.78 9.92 4.24
C ILE A 222 -11.39 8.54 4.04
N LEU A 223 -12.33 8.40 3.10
CA LEU A 223 -12.95 7.12 2.77
C LEU A 223 -11.91 6.07 2.38
N LEU A 224 -11.03 6.42 1.44
CA LEU A 224 -9.94 5.56 1.02
C LEU A 224 -8.97 5.26 2.17
N GLY A 225 -8.61 6.27 2.95
CA GLY A 225 -7.69 6.12 4.07
C GLY A 225 -8.23 5.20 5.16
N VAL A 226 -9.50 5.34 5.54
CA VAL A 226 -10.14 4.48 6.55
C VAL A 226 -10.25 3.04 6.02
N ALA A 227 -10.69 2.85 4.78
CA ALA A 227 -10.79 1.52 4.18
C ALA A 227 -9.42 0.83 4.09
N LEU A 228 -8.40 1.56 3.61
CA LEU A 228 -7.04 1.04 3.47
C LEU A 228 -6.41 0.74 4.84
N ALA A 229 -6.55 1.67 5.80
CA ALA A 229 -6.07 1.49 7.17
C ALA A 229 -6.67 0.24 7.81
N SER A 230 -7.99 0.08 7.71
CA SER A 230 -8.71 -1.05 8.32
C SER A 230 -8.29 -2.38 7.69
N ALA A 231 -8.21 -2.46 6.36
CA ALA A 231 -7.85 -3.69 5.66
C ALA A 231 -6.37 -4.08 5.90
N THR A 232 -5.45 -3.11 5.89
CA THR A 232 -4.02 -3.36 6.12
C THR A 232 -3.73 -3.68 7.59
N ALA A 233 -4.41 -3.00 8.53
CA ALA A 233 -4.30 -3.30 9.95
C ALA A 233 -4.85 -4.69 10.27
N TYR A 234 -6.00 -5.05 9.71
CA TYR A 234 -6.55 -6.40 9.85
C TYR A 234 -5.54 -7.46 9.41
N SER A 235 -4.96 -7.33 8.22
CA SER A 235 -3.94 -8.26 7.72
C SER A 235 -2.68 -8.28 8.61
N GLY A 236 -2.31 -7.14 9.18
CA GLY A 236 -1.15 -7.02 10.06
C GLY A 236 -1.34 -7.66 11.43
N TYR A 237 -2.53 -7.53 12.03
CA TYR A 237 -2.84 -8.11 13.35
C TYR A 237 -3.26 -9.57 13.29
N LEU A 238 -3.73 -10.02 12.12
CA LEU A 238 -4.31 -11.36 11.95
C LEU A 238 -3.31 -12.47 12.33
N VAL A 239 -2.02 -12.32 12.02
CA VAL A 239 -1.00 -13.31 12.40
C VAL A 239 -0.96 -13.44 13.91
N SER A 240 -0.81 -12.33 14.64
CA SER A 240 -0.77 -12.33 16.11
C SER A 240 -2.05 -12.87 16.75
N ALA A 241 -3.21 -12.60 16.15
CA ALA A 241 -4.48 -13.15 16.64
C ALA A 241 -4.57 -14.66 16.41
N LEU A 242 -4.09 -15.16 15.26
CA LEU A 242 -4.08 -16.59 14.95
C LEU A 242 -3.04 -17.37 15.77
N GLU A 243 -1.92 -16.77 16.14
CA GLU A 243 -0.88 -17.39 16.98
C GLU A 243 -1.37 -17.81 18.38
N VAL A 244 -2.50 -17.28 18.84
CA VAL A 244 -3.13 -17.71 20.10
C VAL A 244 -3.64 -19.16 20.00
N SER A 245 -4.10 -19.58 18.82
CA SER A 245 -4.73 -20.90 18.61
C SER A 245 -3.99 -21.81 17.64
N THR A 246 -2.99 -21.28 16.92
CA THR A 246 -2.24 -22.02 15.89
C THR A 246 -0.73 -21.78 16.01
N GLU A 247 0.06 -22.65 15.40
CA GLU A 247 1.51 -22.42 15.30
C GLU A 247 1.82 -21.21 14.40
N PRO A 248 2.90 -20.44 14.68
CA PRO A 248 3.26 -19.23 13.91
C PRO A 248 3.33 -19.45 12.40
N GLN A 249 3.86 -20.62 11.96
CA GLN A 249 3.95 -20.97 10.54
C GLN A 249 2.57 -21.10 9.89
N VAL A 250 1.63 -21.73 10.61
CA VAL A 250 0.24 -21.92 10.14
C VAL A 250 -0.49 -20.58 10.15
N ALA A 251 -0.32 -19.77 11.19
CA ALA A 251 -0.88 -18.44 11.32
C ALA A 251 -0.45 -17.54 10.14
N GLY A 252 0.84 -17.48 9.84
CA GLY A 252 1.38 -16.73 8.73
C GLY A 252 0.89 -17.22 7.37
N LEU A 253 0.82 -18.54 7.16
CA LEU A 253 0.27 -19.12 5.95
C LEU A 253 -1.21 -18.76 5.76
N LEU A 254 -2.03 -18.88 6.79
CA LEU A 254 -3.45 -18.51 6.74
C LEU A 254 -3.64 -17.03 6.44
N ALA A 255 -2.88 -16.15 7.10
CA ALA A 255 -2.92 -14.71 6.84
C ALA A 255 -2.51 -14.36 5.40
N SER A 256 -1.61 -15.12 4.78
CA SER A 256 -1.22 -14.92 3.38
C SER A 256 -2.38 -15.10 2.40
N PHE A 257 -3.37 -15.96 2.71
CA PHE A 257 -4.56 -16.14 1.87
C PHE A 257 -5.48 -14.92 1.83
N VAL A 258 -5.49 -14.08 2.88
CA VAL A 258 -6.17 -12.77 2.84
C VAL A 258 -5.56 -11.91 1.73
N THR A 259 -4.25 -11.85 1.63
CA THR A 259 -3.58 -11.06 0.59
C THR A 259 -3.76 -11.66 -0.81
N LEU A 260 -3.75 -12.98 -0.94
CA LEU A 260 -4.06 -13.64 -2.22
C LEU A 260 -5.50 -13.36 -2.65
N GLY A 261 -6.45 -13.38 -1.71
CA GLY A 261 -7.83 -12.98 -1.96
C GLY A 261 -7.93 -11.53 -2.43
N SER A 262 -7.16 -10.62 -1.83
CA SER A 262 -7.17 -9.20 -2.20
C SER A 262 -6.71 -8.94 -3.64
N ILE A 263 -5.80 -9.74 -4.17
CA ILE A 263 -5.40 -9.67 -5.59
C ILE A 263 -6.61 -9.97 -6.48
N VAL A 264 -7.32 -11.06 -6.18
CA VAL A 264 -8.52 -11.44 -6.95
C VAL A 264 -9.63 -10.41 -6.81
N GLY A 265 -9.87 -9.92 -5.59
CA GLY A 265 -10.85 -8.85 -5.32
C GLY A 265 -10.58 -7.58 -6.10
N SER A 266 -9.33 -7.13 -6.12
CA SER A 266 -8.91 -5.92 -6.85
C SER A 266 -9.11 -6.06 -8.36
N VAL A 267 -8.84 -7.25 -8.93
CA VAL A 267 -9.07 -7.52 -10.35
C VAL A 267 -10.56 -7.60 -10.66
N ALA A 268 -11.34 -8.26 -9.80
CA ALA A 268 -12.78 -8.44 -9.98
C ALA A 268 -13.58 -7.14 -9.76
N GLY A 269 -13.06 -6.21 -8.97
CA GLY A 269 -13.75 -4.99 -8.56
C GLY A 269 -14.36 -4.16 -9.68
N PRO A 270 -13.59 -3.74 -10.70
CA PRO A 270 -14.11 -2.98 -11.84
C PRO A 270 -15.21 -3.72 -12.61
N TYR A 271 -15.10 -5.05 -12.78
CA TYR A 271 -16.12 -5.86 -13.44
C TYR A 271 -17.39 -5.98 -12.58
N ALA A 272 -17.24 -6.18 -11.28
CA ALA A 272 -18.37 -6.19 -10.37
C ALA A 272 -19.07 -4.82 -10.36
N ARG A 273 -18.30 -3.72 -10.30
CA ARG A 273 -18.82 -2.36 -10.37
C ARG A 273 -19.70 -2.12 -11.61
N ALA A 274 -19.30 -2.64 -12.78
CA ALA A 274 -20.05 -2.46 -14.02
C ALA A 274 -21.46 -3.05 -14.00
N GLN A 275 -21.75 -3.95 -13.07
CA GLN A 275 -23.09 -4.56 -12.92
C GLN A 275 -24.04 -3.72 -12.04
N PHE A 276 -23.52 -2.70 -11.36
CA PHE A 276 -24.32 -1.83 -10.50
C PHE A 276 -24.62 -0.51 -11.25
N GLY A 277 -25.87 -0.08 -11.23
CA GLY A 277 -26.28 1.19 -11.83
C GLY A 277 -25.65 2.40 -11.14
N ASP A 278 -25.62 2.40 -9.79
CA ASP A 278 -24.99 3.45 -8.98
C ASP A 278 -23.78 2.89 -8.23
N TYR A 279 -22.64 3.57 -8.33
CA TYR A 279 -21.42 3.16 -7.62
C TYR A 279 -21.51 3.37 -6.10
N ARG A 280 -22.42 4.25 -5.60
CA ARG A 280 -22.69 4.40 -4.17
C ARG A 280 -23.20 3.09 -3.57
N VAL A 281 -24.14 2.45 -4.26
CA VAL A 281 -24.71 1.16 -3.85
C VAL A 281 -23.63 0.08 -3.87
N PHE A 282 -22.82 0.04 -4.93
CA PHE A 282 -21.69 -0.87 -5.01
C PHE A 282 -20.73 -0.69 -3.82
N MET A 283 -20.34 0.57 -3.52
CA MET A 283 -19.43 0.89 -2.41
C MET A 283 -20.01 0.49 -1.06
N ALA A 284 -21.30 0.77 -0.82
CA ALA A 284 -21.96 0.40 0.42
C ALA A 284 -22.00 -1.12 0.61
N ILE A 285 -22.38 -1.86 -0.43
CA ILE A 285 -22.45 -3.33 -0.39
C ILE A 285 -21.04 -3.91 -0.18
N ALA A 286 -20.02 -3.42 -0.91
CA ALA A 286 -18.65 -3.89 -0.77
C ALA A 286 -18.11 -3.65 0.65
N ALA A 287 -18.37 -2.47 1.23
CA ALA A 287 -17.95 -2.15 2.58
C ALA A 287 -18.65 -3.03 3.63
N MET A 288 -19.96 -3.23 3.51
CA MET A 288 -20.73 -4.08 4.43
C MET A 288 -20.34 -5.56 4.32
N ALA A 289 -20.18 -6.07 3.09
CA ALA A 289 -19.75 -7.45 2.87
C ALA A 289 -18.33 -7.69 3.39
N GLY A 290 -17.39 -6.76 3.13
CA GLY A 290 -16.04 -6.81 3.67
C GLY A 290 -16.03 -6.80 5.19
N SER A 291 -16.76 -5.87 5.81
CA SER A 291 -16.91 -5.78 7.28
C SER A 291 -17.48 -7.07 7.87
N ALA A 292 -18.54 -7.62 7.29
CA ALA A 292 -19.17 -8.83 7.78
C ALA A 292 -18.22 -10.05 7.72
N LEU A 293 -17.43 -10.15 6.63
CA LEU A 293 -16.44 -11.22 6.50
C LEU A 293 -15.23 -11.02 7.44
N MET A 294 -14.77 -9.79 7.64
CA MET A 294 -13.75 -9.48 8.65
C MET A 294 -14.21 -9.85 10.06
N TRP A 295 -15.46 -9.52 10.40
CA TRP A 295 -16.05 -9.92 11.67
C TRP A 295 -16.20 -11.44 11.80
N ALA A 296 -16.65 -12.13 10.74
CA ALA A 296 -16.66 -13.58 10.72
C ALA A 296 -15.25 -14.17 10.92
N GLY A 297 -14.22 -13.57 10.32
CA GLY A 297 -12.83 -13.97 10.50
C GLY A 297 -12.34 -13.83 11.93
N GLU A 298 -12.74 -12.78 12.64
CA GLU A 298 -12.47 -12.60 14.06
C GLU A 298 -13.25 -13.64 14.88
N ALA A 299 -14.56 -13.79 14.67
CA ALA A 299 -15.40 -14.73 15.42
C ALA A 299 -14.94 -16.20 15.27
N PHE A 300 -14.32 -16.55 14.15
CA PHE A 300 -13.80 -17.90 13.88
C PHE A 300 -12.26 -17.98 13.94
N VAL A 301 -11.60 -17.05 14.63
CA VAL A 301 -10.13 -17.01 14.75
C VAL A 301 -9.56 -18.28 15.40
N SER A 302 -10.32 -18.93 16.27
CA SER A 302 -9.96 -20.20 16.89
C SER A 302 -10.10 -21.43 15.97
N GLN A 303 -10.85 -21.30 14.87
CA GLN A 303 -11.07 -22.34 13.84
C GLN A 303 -10.92 -21.76 12.44
N PRO A 304 -9.75 -21.22 12.11
CA PRO A 304 -9.55 -20.50 10.87
C PRO A 304 -9.65 -21.43 9.66
N SER A 305 -10.26 -20.94 8.56
CA SER A 305 -10.32 -21.66 7.30
C SER A 305 -9.71 -20.83 6.16
N VAL A 306 -8.99 -21.52 5.27
CA VAL A 306 -8.38 -20.90 4.07
C VAL A 306 -9.44 -20.17 3.23
N GLY A 307 -10.62 -20.76 3.06
CA GLY A 307 -11.70 -20.16 2.28
C GLY A 307 -12.20 -18.85 2.87
N LEU A 308 -12.35 -18.76 4.19
CA LEU A 308 -12.76 -17.55 4.88
C LEU A 308 -11.67 -16.47 4.77
N MET A 309 -10.40 -16.81 4.98
CA MET A 309 -9.28 -15.86 4.84
C MET A 309 -9.22 -15.29 3.42
N PHE A 310 -9.34 -16.15 2.40
CA PHE A 310 -9.38 -15.70 1.02
C PHE A 310 -10.59 -14.79 0.73
N ALA A 311 -11.78 -15.15 1.24
CA ALA A 311 -12.99 -14.36 1.05
C ALA A 311 -12.90 -12.97 1.71
N ILE A 312 -12.29 -12.87 2.89
CA ILE A 312 -12.00 -11.58 3.56
C ILE A 312 -11.17 -10.69 2.64
N GLY A 313 -10.06 -11.20 2.14
CA GLY A 313 -9.20 -10.44 1.24
C GLY A 313 -9.91 -10.00 -0.04
N ALA A 314 -10.62 -10.92 -0.68
CA ALA A 314 -11.34 -10.62 -1.91
C ALA A 314 -12.41 -9.54 -1.72
N SER A 315 -13.19 -9.61 -0.64
CA SER A 315 -14.25 -8.64 -0.37
C SER A 315 -13.74 -7.26 0.04
N THR A 316 -12.67 -7.18 0.84
CA THR A 316 -12.12 -5.91 1.29
C THR A 316 -11.41 -5.14 0.18
N ALA A 317 -10.87 -5.85 -0.81
CA ALA A 317 -10.12 -5.24 -1.91
C ALA A 317 -10.96 -4.90 -3.14
N VAL A 318 -12.20 -5.41 -3.24
CA VAL A 318 -13.05 -5.24 -4.44
C VAL A 318 -13.37 -3.77 -4.76
N ALA A 319 -13.51 -2.93 -3.75
CA ALA A 319 -13.81 -1.50 -3.93
C ALA A 319 -12.56 -0.63 -4.14
N GLY A 320 -11.37 -1.14 -3.80
CA GLY A 320 -10.12 -0.37 -3.79
C GLY A 320 -9.82 0.38 -5.11
N PRO A 321 -9.75 -0.31 -6.26
CA PRO A 321 -9.47 0.34 -7.54
C PRO A 321 -10.52 1.39 -7.93
N VAL A 322 -11.79 1.15 -7.59
CA VAL A 322 -12.89 2.09 -7.88
C VAL A 322 -12.74 3.37 -7.06
N VAL A 323 -12.44 3.25 -5.76
CA VAL A 323 -12.22 4.44 -4.89
C VAL A 323 -10.97 5.22 -5.33
N GLN A 324 -9.90 4.53 -5.73
CA GLN A 324 -8.67 5.18 -6.18
C GLN A 324 -8.87 5.98 -7.48
N SER A 325 -9.81 5.59 -8.33
CA SER A 325 -10.12 6.32 -9.56
C SER A 325 -11.06 7.52 -9.35
N LEU A 326 -11.81 7.56 -8.24
CA LEU A 326 -12.79 8.63 -7.97
C LEU A 326 -12.23 10.06 -8.04
N PRO A 327 -11.04 10.38 -7.49
CA PRO A 327 -10.50 11.75 -7.56
C PRO A 327 -10.39 12.29 -8.98
N TYR A 328 -10.11 11.42 -9.94
CA TYR A 328 -9.95 11.78 -11.36
C TYR A 328 -11.27 11.92 -12.11
N MET A 329 -12.36 11.42 -11.52
CA MET A 329 -13.72 11.48 -12.09
C MET A 329 -14.56 12.63 -11.52
N LEU A 330 -14.06 13.33 -10.48
CA LEU A 330 -14.80 14.41 -9.83
C LEU A 330 -14.96 15.60 -10.78
N PRO A 331 -16.20 16.13 -11.01
CA PRO A 331 -16.43 17.24 -11.91
C PRO A 331 -15.73 18.54 -11.47
N GLU A 332 -15.43 18.65 -10.18
CA GLU A 332 -14.70 19.79 -9.59
C GLU A 332 -13.20 19.74 -9.90
N VAL A 333 -12.67 18.54 -10.20
CA VAL A 333 -11.26 18.32 -10.51
C VAL A 333 -11.06 18.41 -12.03
N ARG A 334 -10.75 19.63 -12.51
CA ARG A 334 -10.41 19.88 -13.92
C ARG A 334 -9.10 19.20 -14.29
N GLU A 335 -8.85 19.02 -15.58
CA GLU A 335 -7.66 18.33 -16.11
C GLU A 335 -6.34 18.80 -15.48
N GLY A 336 -6.14 20.11 -15.25
CA GLY A 336 -4.94 20.64 -14.61
C GLY A 336 -4.85 20.45 -13.07
N LEU A 337 -5.88 19.88 -12.40
CA LEU A 337 -5.90 19.69 -10.95
C LEU A 337 -5.79 18.19 -10.55
N ALA A 338 -5.87 17.29 -11.51
CA ALA A 338 -5.91 15.85 -11.26
C ALA A 338 -4.68 15.33 -10.48
N GLY A 339 -3.48 15.79 -10.83
CA GLY A 339 -2.25 15.43 -10.13
C GLY A 339 -2.23 15.93 -8.67
N SER A 340 -2.66 17.17 -8.43
CA SER A 340 -2.75 17.74 -7.09
C SER A 340 -3.81 17.04 -6.25
N ALA A 341 -4.97 16.69 -6.84
CA ALA A 341 -6.04 15.95 -6.17
C ALA A 341 -5.57 14.54 -5.78
N GLY A 342 -4.93 13.81 -6.69
CA GLY A 342 -4.32 12.51 -6.40
C GLY A 342 -3.26 12.59 -5.30
N GLY A 343 -2.45 13.65 -5.30
CA GLY A 343 -1.44 13.90 -4.25
C GLY A 343 -2.05 14.12 -2.87
N VAL A 344 -3.12 14.93 -2.76
CA VAL A 344 -3.83 15.14 -1.50
C VAL A 344 -4.46 13.83 -1.01
N VAL A 345 -5.19 13.13 -1.89
CA VAL A 345 -5.83 11.85 -1.54
C VAL A 345 -4.80 10.84 -1.09
N SER A 346 -3.69 10.71 -1.78
CA SER A 346 -2.61 9.78 -1.43
C SER A 346 -1.98 10.11 -0.07
N THR A 347 -1.63 11.38 0.15
CA THR A 347 -1.01 11.83 1.41
C THR A 347 -1.93 11.60 2.61
N VAL A 348 -3.21 11.98 2.48
CA VAL A 348 -4.19 11.83 3.56
C VAL A 348 -4.50 10.36 3.81
N SER A 349 -4.70 9.56 2.77
CA SER A 349 -5.02 8.13 2.93
C SER A 349 -3.85 7.35 3.54
N LEU A 350 -2.61 7.60 3.14
CA LEU A 350 -1.43 6.97 3.74
C LEU A 350 -1.18 7.45 5.18
N GLY A 351 -1.45 8.74 5.46
CA GLY A 351 -1.42 9.27 6.83
C GLY A 351 -2.42 8.57 7.74
N LEU A 352 -3.65 8.36 7.28
CA LEU A 352 -4.67 7.61 8.00
C LEU A 352 -4.30 6.13 8.14
N THR A 353 -3.65 5.54 7.14
CA THR A 353 -3.15 4.15 7.19
C THR A 353 -2.08 3.96 8.27
N PHE A 354 -1.33 4.99 8.60
CA PHE A 354 -0.43 4.98 9.76
C PHE A 354 -1.17 5.29 11.07
N LEU A 355 -1.95 6.37 11.10
CA LEU A 355 -2.53 6.90 12.34
C LEU A 355 -3.65 6.03 12.92
N ILE A 356 -4.54 5.49 12.08
CA ILE A 356 -5.71 4.72 12.55
C ILE A 356 -5.29 3.44 13.29
N PRO A 357 -4.40 2.58 12.76
CA PRO A 357 -3.99 1.38 13.48
C PRO A 357 -3.30 1.69 14.82
N VAL A 358 -2.46 2.72 14.85
CA VAL A 358 -1.78 3.15 16.08
C VAL A 358 -2.78 3.65 17.12
N ALA A 359 -3.72 4.53 16.71
CA ALA A 359 -4.76 5.04 17.59
C ALA A 359 -5.70 3.91 18.07
N LEU A 360 -6.07 3.00 17.18
CA LEU A 360 -6.93 1.86 17.51
C LEU A 360 -6.26 0.97 18.57
N SER A 361 -4.97 0.63 18.39
CA SER A 361 -4.21 -0.15 19.35
C SER A 361 -4.02 0.56 20.68
N PHE A 362 -3.83 1.88 20.66
CA PHE A 362 -3.75 2.68 21.89
C PHE A 362 -5.06 2.69 22.68
N CYS A 363 -6.20 2.75 21.97
CA CYS A 363 -7.52 2.80 22.61
C CYS A 363 -8.01 1.43 23.10
N ILE A 364 -7.72 0.36 22.35
CA ILE A 364 -8.23 -1.00 22.65
C ILE A 364 -7.26 -1.76 23.59
N GLY A 365 -5.97 -1.51 23.48
CA GLY A 365 -4.94 -2.21 24.29
C GLY A 365 -4.45 -3.48 23.61
N GLU A 366 -4.16 -4.52 24.42
CA GLU A 366 -3.36 -5.69 24.02
C GLU A 366 -4.16 -6.82 23.32
N SER A 367 -5.49 -6.71 23.19
CA SER A 367 -6.32 -7.74 22.57
C SER A 367 -6.33 -7.64 21.05
N TYR A 368 -5.59 -8.51 20.36
CA TYR A 368 -5.59 -8.58 18.90
C TYR A 368 -6.95 -8.96 18.31
N GLU A 369 -7.75 -9.79 18.99
CA GLU A 369 -9.12 -10.13 18.58
C GLU A 369 -10.00 -8.88 18.55
N THR A 370 -9.95 -8.07 19.61
CA THR A 370 -10.70 -6.80 19.69
C THR A 370 -10.19 -5.79 18.66
N LEU A 371 -8.89 -5.81 18.33
CA LEU A 371 -8.32 -5.00 17.24
C LEU A 371 -8.85 -5.42 15.88
N LEU A 372 -8.97 -6.73 15.60
CA LEU A 372 -9.59 -7.25 14.38
C LEU A 372 -11.06 -6.81 14.26
N PHE A 373 -11.82 -6.90 15.37
CA PHE A 373 -13.19 -6.41 15.42
C PHE A 373 -13.26 -4.91 15.16
N GLY A 374 -12.38 -4.11 15.78
CA GLY A 374 -12.28 -2.68 15.54
C GLY A 374 -12.01 -2.33 14.07
N CYS A 375 -11.12 -3.08 13.42
CA CYS A 375 -10.87 -2.95 11.99
C CYS A 375 -12.12 -3.27 11.16
N ALA A 376 -12.88 -4.31 11.50
CA ALA A 376 -14.12 -4.67 10.81
C ALA A 376 -15.17 -3.56 10.94
N VAL A 377 -15.34 -2.98 12.13
CA VAL A 377 -16.27 -1.86 12.39
C VAL A 377 -15.87 -0.62 11.59
N LEU A 378 -14.60 -0.24 11.61
CA LEU A 378 -14.10 0.92 10.85
C LEU A 378 -14.26 0.71 9.34
N PHE A 379 -14.00 -0.50 8.84
CA PHE A 379 -14.21 -0.82 7.43
C PHE A 379 -15.69 -0.69 7.06
N GLY A 380 -16.59 -1.23 7.88
CA GLY A 380 -18.05 -1.12 7.70
C GLY A 380 -18.55 0.32 7.77
N ALA A 381 -17.96 1.15 8.63
CA ALA A 381 -18.29 2.57 8.74
C ALA A 381 -18.07 3.34 7.42
N THR A 382 -17.20 2.86 6.53
CA THR A 382 -17.03 3.46 5.20
C THR A 382 -18.31 3.40 4.36
N ALA A 383 -19.22 2.44 4.62
CA ALA A 383 -20.53 2.39 3.97
C ALA A 383 -21.40 3.62 4.30
N LEU A 384 -21.22 4.21 5.48
CA LEU A 384 -21.96 5.42 5.89
C LEU A 384 -21.54 6.67 5.09
N ALA A 385 -20.33 6.66 4.51
CA ALA A 385 -19.84 7.74 3.66
C ALA A 385 -20.33 7.61 2.20
N SER A 386 -20.77 6.43 1.78
CA SER A 386 -21.16 6.18 0.39
C SER A 386 -22.30 7.07 -0.13
N PRO A 387 -23.35 7.45 0.65
CA PRO A 387 -24.41 8.33 0.16
C PRO A 387 -23.93 9.76 -0.14
N PHE A 388 -22.83 10.20 0.48
CA PHE A 388 -22.28 11.55 0.30
C PHE A 388 -21.37 11.67 -0.91
N LEU A 389 -21.01 10.56 -1.54
CA LEU A 389 -20.25 10.56 -2.78
C LEU A 389 -21.11 11.10 -3.95
N PRO A 390 -20.53 11.66 -5.02
CA PRO A 390 -21.30 12.12 -6.18
C PRO A 390 -22.05 10.95 -6.83
N SER A 391 -23.20 11.19 -7.46
CA SER A 391 -23.94 10.14 -8.16
C SER A 391 -23.26 9.73 -9.46
N SER A 392 -23.53 8.54 -9.96
CA SER A 392 -23.00 8.09 -11.27
C SER A 392 -23.35 9.06 -12.40
N ASP A 393 -24.55 9.65 -12.35
CA ASP A 393 -25.01 10.63 -13.35
C ASP A 393 -24.25 11.96 -13.29
N SER A 394 -23.69 12.31 -12.15
CA SER A 394 -22.88 13.55 -11.98
C SER A 394 -21.42 13.37 -12.38
N LEU A 395 -20.98 12.14 -12.65
CA LEU A 395 -19.60 11.82 -13.07
C LEU A 395 -19.49 11.58 -14.59
N MET A 396 -20.62 11.46 -15.30
CA MET A 396 -20.70 11.39 -16.76
C MET A 396 -20.88 12.79 -17.34
#